data_43bfe99cfec05860d871b25c7c2f6334
#
_entry.id   43bfe99cfec05860d871b25c7c2f6334
#
_cell.length_a   1.000
_cell.length_b   1.000
_cell.length_c   1.000
_cell.angle_alpha   90.00
_cell.angle_beta   90.00
_cell.angle_gamma   90.00
#
_symmetry.space_group_name_H-M   'P 1'
#
loop_
_entity.id
_entity.type
_entity.pdbx_description
1 polymer ?
#
loop_
_entity_poly.entity_id
_entity_poly.type
_entity_poly.pdbx_seq_one_letter_code
_entity_poly.pdbx_strand_id
1 'polypeptide(L)'
;ISLLLLLISASGFAKPKYISPNSDGVQDELVIPLKISDKRYVQGWSLVIMDANHKVVRTIGNKVALPEKVGFKSFFKQLVTSKQGVEIPESITWNGAMNNGETAPDGKYFYYISAIDDNGNEGKTKEYEVIVDTIAPDVTLVQPADKIFGEGSKSAFKIRQEGSLEDEWVGTFKSADGSVVKT
;
A
#
# COMPACT_ATOMS: atom_id res chain seq x y z
N ILE A 1 1.43 17.70 30.30
CA ILE A 1 0.85 17.32 28.98
C ILE A 1 1.80 16.29 28.40
N SER A 2 1.42 15.01 28.43
CA SER A 2 2.22 13.95 27.85
C SER A 2 1.75 13.74 26.42
N LEU A 3 2.66 13.97 25.49
CA LEU A 3 2.40 13.79 24.07
C LEU A 3 2.61 12.30 23.73
N LEU A 4 1.56 11.62 23.30
CA LEU A 4 1.68 10.31 22.67
C LEU A 4 2.49 10.49 21.39
N LEU A 5 3.74 10.05 21.36
CA LEU A 5 4.60 10.15 20.20
C LEU A 5 4.44 8.88 19.35
N LEU A 6 3.63 8.96 18.31
CA LEU A 6 3.51 7.92 17.32
C LEU A 6 4.66 8.06 16.32
N LEU A 7 5.74 7.31 16.56
CA LEU A 7 6.87 7.24 15.61
C LEU A 7 6.62 6.09 14.63
N ILE A 8 6.06 6.42 13.47
CA ILE A 8 6.18 5.54 12.31
C ILE A 8 7.47 5.96 11.62
N SER A 9 8.50 5.12 11.71
CA SER A 9 9.68 5.30 10.87
C SER A 9 9.29 4.94 9.43
N ALA A 10 8.72 5.90 8.73
CA ALA A 10 8.53 5.83 7.28
C ALA A 10 9.89 6.08 6.62
N SER A 11 10.78 5.11 6.72
CA SER A 11 11.95 5.08 5.87
C SER A 11 11.46 4.75 4.47
N GLY A 12 11.33 5.76 3.62
CA GLY A 12 11.26 5.55 2.20
C GLY A 12 9.97 5.85 1.44
N PHE A 13 9.00 6.57 1.99
CA PHE A 13 7.78 6.87 1.21
C PHE A 13 7.85 8.22 0.46
N ALA A 14 8.74 8.31 -0.52
CA ALA A 14 8.72 9.38 -1.53
C ALA A 14 7.78 9.04 -2.71
N LYS A 15 7.42 7.75 -2.90
CA LYS A 15 6.48 7.28 -3.94
C LYS A 15 5.27 6.59 -3.29
N PRO A 16 4.07 6.66 -3.91
CA PRO A 16 2.93 5.87 -3.47
C PRO A 16 3.27 4.38 -3.49
N LYS A 17 2.70 3.61 -2.56
CA LYS A 17 2.76 2.16 -2.61
C LYS A 17 1.69 1.63 -3.54
N TYR A 18 1.97 0.52 -4.21
CA TYR A 18 1.01 -0.18 -5.05
C TYR A 18 0.68 -1.52 -4.42
N ILE A 19 -0.58 -1.94 -4.53
CA ILE A 19 -1.04 -3.29 -4.24
C ILE A 19 -1.94 -3.79 -5.38
N SER A 20 -1.85 -5.08 -5.65
CA SER A 20 -2.65 -5.77 -6.66
C SER A 20 -3.38 -6.95 -6.02
N PRO A 21 -4.49 -6.72 -5.31
CA PRO A 21 -5.17 -7.75 -4.53
C PRO A 21 -5.98 -8.71 -5.44
N ASN A 22 -5.28 -9.41 -6.34
CA ASN A 22 -5.84 -10.35 -7.32
C ASN A 22 -5.59 -11.83 -6.93
N SER A 23 -4.92 -12.05 -5.78
CA SER A 23 -4.61 -13.39 -5.22
C SER A 23 -3.62 -14.21 -6.06
N ASP A 24 -2.71 -13.58 -6.77
CA ASP A 24 -1.64 -14.24 -7.53
C ASP A 24 -0.35 -14.42 -6.71
N GLY A 25 -0.29 -13.89 -5.50
CA GLY A 25 0.85 -13.93 -4.59
C GLY A 25 1.86 -12.81 -4.80
N VAL A 26 1.58 -11.85 -5.69
CA VAL A 26 2.46 -10.72 -5.99
C VAL A 26 1.79 -9.40 -5.61
N GLN A 27 2.34 -8.70 -4.62
CA GLN A 27 1.82 -7.40 -4.14
C GLN A 27 0.32 -7.41 -3.74
N ASP A 28 -0.21 -8.57 -3.33
CA ASP A 28 -1.59 -8.71 -2.91
C ASP A 28 -1.93 -7.88 -1.66
N GLU A 29 -0.93 -7.45 -0.91
CA GLU A 29 -1.12 -6.87 0.42
C GLU A 29 -0.24 -5.64 0.66
N LEU A 30 -0.80 -4.66 1.35
CA LEU A 30 -0.07 -3.56 1.96
C LEU A 30 0.36 -3.94 3.39
N VAL A 31 1.65 -4.16 3.60
CA VAL A 31 2.20 -4.39 4.93
C VAL A 31 2.73 -3.08 5.51
N ILE A 32 2.18 -2.67 6.65
CA ILE A 32 2.50 -1.43 7.35
C ILE A 32 3.19 -1.77 8.66
N PRO A 33 4.50 -1.52 8.82
CA PRO A 33 5.17 -1.71 10.10
C PRO A 33 4.62 -0.71 11.13
N LEU A 34 4.28 -1.20 12.31
CA LEU A 34 3.71 -0.41 13.38
C LEU A 34 4.74 -0.22 14.50
N LYS A 35 5.08 1.04 14.78
CA LYS A 35 5.88 1.41 15.93
C LYS A 35 5.13 2.45 16.74
N ILE A 36 4.57 2.02 17.84
CA ILE A 36 3.96 2.92 18.82
C ILE A 36 4.94 3.00 20.00
N SER A 37 5.50 4.19 20.21
CA SER A 37 6.45 4.45 21.27
C SER A 37 5.77 5.29 22.34
N ASP A 38 5.28 4.65 23.40
CA ASP A 38 4.88 5.33 24.61
C ASP A 38 5.33 4.52 25.84
N LYS A 39 5.66 5.20 26.93
CA LYS A 39 5.94 4.60 28.24
C LYS A 39 4.66 4.21 28.97
N ARG A 40 3.50 4.50 28.42
CA ARG A 40 2.18 4.21 28.97
C ARG A 40 1.50 3.10 28.19
N TYR A 41 0.48 2.53 28.81
CA TYR A 41 -0.31 1.49 28.18
C TYR A 41 -1.15 2.06 27.05
N VAL A 42 -0.99 1.53 25.83
CA VAL A 42 -1.87 1.80 24.70
C VAL A 42 -3.18 1.05 24.94
N GLN A 43 -4.28 1.77 24.93
CA GLN A 43 -5.63 1.24 25.12
C GLN A 43 -6.28 0.81 23.82
N GLY A 44 -5.87 1.43 22.72
CA GLY A 44 -6.39 1.11 21.40
C GLY A 44 -5.53 1.65 20.28
N TRP A 45 -5.59 0.98 19.16
CA TRP A 45 -5.01 1.42 17.90
C TRP A 45 -5.91 1.04 16.73
N SER A 46 -5.83 1.79 15.64
CA SER A 46 -6.51 1.46 14.39
C SER A 46 -5.73 1.96 13.18
N LEU A 47 -5.77 1.17 12.12
CA LEU A 47 -5.48 1.58 10.75
C LEU A 47 -6.79 1.96 10.09
N VAL A 48 -6.88 3.16 9.56
CA VAL A 48 -8.04 3.66 8.83
C VAL A 48 -7.63 3.84 7.37
N ILE A 49 -8.43 3.27 6.46
CA ILE A 49 -8.22 3.36 5.01
C ILE A 49 -9.42 4.08 4.41
N MET A 50 -9.14 5.03 3.53
CA MET A 50 -10.11 5.93 2.91
C MET A 50 -9.95 5.91 1.40
N ASP A 51 -11.04 6.10 0.67
CA ASP A 51 -11.01 6.32 -0.78
C ASP A 51 -10.47 7.73 -1.15
N ALA A 52 -10.43 8.01 -2.46
CA ALA A 52 -9.97 9.30 -2.98
C ALA A 52 -10.81 10.50 -2.50
N ASN A 53 -12.03 10.27 -2.02
CA ASN A 53 -12.91 11.29 -1.43
C ASN A 53 -12.78 11.37 0.09
N HIS A 54 -11.79 10.72 0.69
CA HIS A 54 -11.58 10.59 2.13
C HIS A 54 -12.76 9.93 2.88
N LYS A 55 -13.57 9.13 2.18
CA LYS A 55 -14.58 8.27 2.81
C LYS A 55 -13.91 7.02 3.34
N VAL A 56 -14.15 6.67 4.60
CA VAL A 56 -13.59 5.46 5.22
C VAL A 56 -14.16 4.22 4.54
N VAL A 57 -13.29 3.38 3.99
CA VAL A 57 -13.63 2.12 3.33
C VAL A 57 -13.22 0.90 4.17
N ARG A 58 -12.18 1.04 5.01
CA ARG A 58 -11.73 -0.03 5.91
C ARG A 58 -11.20 0.52 7.22
N THR A 59 -11.48 -0.18 8.31
CA THR A 59 -10.82 0.04 9.61
C THR A 59 -10.35 -1.29 10.15
N ILE A 60 -9.08 -1.38 10.51
CA ILE A 60 -8.44 -2.55 11.14
C ILE A 60 -7.90 -2.08 12.48
N GLY A 61 -8.25 -2.75 13.57
CA GLY A 61 -7.82 -2.35 14.91
C GLY A 61 -8.05 -3.44 15.95
N ASN A 62 -7.67 -3.16 17.17
CA ASN A 62 -7.82 -4.10 18.28
C ASN A 62 -9.27 -4.29 18.76
N LYS A 63 -10.22 -3.49 18.25
CA LYS A 63 -11.67 -3.66 18.48
C LYS A 63 -12.49 -3.26 17.25
N VAL A 64 -13.43 -4.13 16.94
CA VAL A 64 -14.58 -4.11 16.02
C VAL A 64 -14.82 -2.86 15.17
N ALA A 65 -15.08 -3.10 13.87
CA ALA A 65 -15.48 -2.14 12.86
C ALA A 65 -16.45 -1.07 13.39
N LEU A 66 -16.11 0.21 13.14
CA LEU A 66 -16.99 1.34 13.41
C LEU A 66 -18.24 1.28 12.53
N PRO A 67 -19.43 1.44 13.08
CA PRO A 67 -20.58 1.75 12.27
C PRO A 67 -20.40 3.16 11.63
N GLU A 68 -20.79 3.29 10.38
CA GLU A 68 -20.59 4.44 9.48
C GLU A 68 -20.99 5.83 10.03
N LYS A 69 -21.68 5.88 11.19
CA LYS A 69 -22.27 7.09 11.76
C LYS A 69 -21.70 7.53 13.11
N VAL A 70 -20.69 6.85 13.63
CA VAL A 70 -20.14 7.19 14.95
C VAL A 70 -18.83 7.93 14.76
N GLY A 71 -18.79 9.19 15.10
CA GLY A 71 -17.57 9.99 15.04
C GLY A 71 -16.45 9.34 15.85
N PHE A 72 -15.22 9.44 15.34
CA PHE A 72 -14.02 8.82 15.89
C PHE A 72 -13.85 8.99 17.41
N LYS A 73 -14.24 10.13 17.97
CA LYS A 73 -14.20 10.41 19.41
C LYS A 73 -15.14 9.56 20.28
N SER A 74 -16.28 9.12 19.74
CA SER A 74 -17.22 8.29 20.52
C SER A 74 -16.80 6.81 20.55
N PHE A 75 -16.05 6.35 19.56
CA PHE A 75 -15.47 5.01 19.53
C PHE A 75 -14.48 4.79 20.66
N PHE A 76 -13.55 5.70 20.87
CA PHE A 76 -12.55 5.57 21.92
C PHE A 76 -13.13 5.73 23.33
N LYS A 77 -14.22 6.48 23.50
CA LYS A 77 -14.89 6.61 24.79
C LYS A 77 -15.48 5.29 25.30
N GLN A 78 -15.82 4.35 24.42
CA GLN A 78 -16.27 3.00 24.77
C GLN A 78 -15.13 2.02 25.12
N LEU A 79 -13.89 2.34 24.73
CA LEU A 79 -12.71 1.49 24.95
C LEU A 79 -12.09 1.63 26.35
N VAL A 80 -12.39 2.72 27.06
CA VAL A 80 -11.69 3.14 28.32
C VAL A 80 -12.07 2.31 29.56
N THR A 81 -12.68 1.16 29.44
CA THR A 81 -13.08 0.35 30.59
C THR A 81 -12.10 -0.75 31.02
N SER A 82 -10.99 -0.94 30.34
CA SER A 82 -9.98 -1.95 30.70
C SER A 82 -8.64 -1.27 31.04
N LYS A 83 -8.14 -1.50 32.24
CA LYS A 83 -6.81 -1.03 32.69
C LYS A 83 -5.64 -1.88 32.20
N GLN A 84 -5.90 -2.83 31.31
CA GLN A 84 -4.85 -3.65 30.67
C GLN A 84 -4.54 -3.09 29.28
N GLY A 85 -3.27 -2.80 29.02
CA GLY A 85 -2.80 -2.41 27.69
C GLY A 85 -3.12 -3.49 26.65
N VAL A 86 -3.34 -3.08 25.42
CA VAL A 86 -3.59 -4.00 24.31
C VAL A 86 -2.30 -4.41 23.64
N GLU A 87 -2.30 -5.62 23.08
CA GLU A 87 -1.18 -6.10 22.28
C GLU A 87 -1.09 -5.26 20.99
N ILE A 88 0.13 -4.78 20.72
CA ILE A 88 0.44 -4.00 19.52
C ILE A 88 1.18 -4.93 18.57
N PRO A 89 0.63 -5.23 17.38
CA PRO A 89 1.32 -6.06 16.41
C PRO A 89 2.53 -5.34 15.82
N GLU A 90 3.53 -6.08 15.37
CA GLU A 90 4.71 -5.50 14.71
C GLU A 90 4.35 -4.85 13.37
N SER A 91 3.32 -5.37 12.69
CA SER A 91 2.80 -4.84 11.44
C SER A 91 1.29 -5.06 11.32
N ILE A 92 0.67 -4.24 10.50
CA ILE A 92 -0.73 -4.40 10.09
C ILE A 92 -0.75 -4.62 8.59
N THR A 93 -1.58 -5.57 8.15
CA THR A 93 -1.73 -5.90 6.74
C THR A 93 -3.11 -5.52 6.24
N TRP A 94 -3.17 -4.93 5.04
CA TRP A 94 -4.39 -4.70 4.29
C TRP A 94 -4.30 -5.39 2.93
N ASN A 95 -5.21 -6.30 2.66
CA ASN A 95 -5.31 -7.11 1.45
C ASN A 95 -6.35 -6.58 0.44
N GLY A 96 -6.60 -5.29 0.44
CA GLY A 96 -7.61 -4.68 -0.43
C GLY A 96 -9.05 -4.85 0.03
N ALA A 97 -9.36 -5.63 1.07
CA ALA A 97 -10.73 -5.84 1.51
C ALA A 97 -11.32 -4.60 2.20
N MET A 98 -12.52 -4.22 1.80
CA MET A 98 -13.34 -3.16 2.43
C MET A 98 -14.16 -3.70 3.61
N ASN A 99 -14.81 -2.80 4.38
CA ASN A 99 -15.65 -3.19 5.53
C ASN A 99 -16.88 -4.02 5.14
N ASN A 100 -17.37 -3.89 3.90
CA ASN A 100 -18.49 -4.67 3.37
C ASN A 100 -18.07 -6.08 2.87
N GLY A 101 -16.78 -6.41 2.94
CA GLY A 101 -16.22 -7.69 2.48
C GLY A 101 -15.86 -7.73 0.99
N GLU A 102 -16.13 -6.67 0.24
CA GLU A 102 -15.73 -6.57 -1.17
C GLU A 102 -14.26 -6.13 -1.28
N THR A 103 -13.63 -6.44 -2.41
CA THR A 103 -12.31 -5.91 -2.76
C THR A 103 -12.43 -4.46 -3.20
N ALA A 104 -11.52 -3.62 -2.75
CA ALA A 104 -11.43 -2.23 -3.14
C ALA A 104 -11.18 -2.12 -4.66
N PRO A 105 -11.99 -1.35 -5.39
CA PRO A 105 -11.74 -1.07 -6.81
C PRO A 105 -10.39 -0.43 -7.05
N ASP A 106 -9.87 -0.58 -8.27
CA ASP A 106 -8.65 0.11 -8.70
C ASP A 106 -8.78 1.61 -8.49
N GLY A 107 -7.71 2.21 -7.97
CA GLY A 107 -7.70 3.64 -7.68
C GLY A 107 -6.82 4.03 -6.50
N LYS A 108 -6.88 5.31 -6.18
CA LYS A 108 -6.10 5.92 -5.10
C LYS A 108 -6.84 5.81 -3.78
N TYR A 109 -6.08 5.40 -2.75
CA TYR A 109 -6.52 5.31 -1.36
C TYR A 109 -5.55 6.04 -0.44
N PHE A 110 -6.05 6.46 0.71
CA PHE A 110 -5.25 7.06 1.77
C PHE A 110 -5.38 6.24 3.04
N TYR A 111 -4.32 6.19 3.83
CA TYR A 111 -4.38 5.51 5.11
C TYR A 111 -3.61 6.27 6.18
N TYR A 112 -4.07 6.10 7.42
CA TYR A 112 -3.35 6.57 8.60
C TYR A 112 -3.55 5.62 9.76
N ILE A 113 -2.67 5.71 10.76
CA ILE A 113 -2.78 5.00 12.01
C ILE A 113 -3.09 5.99 13.11
N SER A 114 -3.97 5.61 14.01
CA SER A 114 -4.20 6.30 15.27
C SER A 114 -4.05 5.34 16.44
N ALA A 115 -3.71 5.90 17.59
CA ALA A 115 -3.63 5.19 18.85
C ALA A 115 -4.11 6.08 19.99
N ILE A 116 -4.59 5.46 21.07
CA ILE A 116 -5.04 6.13 22.28
C ILE A 116 -4.37 5.51 23.50
N ASP A 117 -3.92 6.35 24.43
CA ASP A 117 -3.34 5.90 25.71
C ASP A 117 -4.41 5.71 26.81
N ASP A 118 -3.98 5.24 27.98
CA ASP A 118 -4.82 5.00 29.16
C ASP A 118 -5.40 6.27 29.79
N ASN A 119 -4.92 7.45 29.39
CA ASN A 119 -5.46 8.75 29.81
C ASN A 119 -6.43 9.37 28.77
N GLY A 120 -6.65 8.67 27.65
CA GLY A 120 -7.50 9.14 26.58
C GLY A 120 -6.81 10.14 25.62
N ASN A 121 -5.47 10.26 25.66
CA ASN A 121 -4.76 11.06 24.70
C ASN A 121 -4.65 10.30 23.38
N GLU A 122 -5.05 10.93 22.31
CA GLU A 122 -4.99 10.36 20.96
C GLU A 122 -3.78 10.89 20.18
N GLY A 123 -3.08 9.99 19.50
CA GLY A 123 -2.06 10.28 18.51
C GLY A 123 -2.46 9.74 17.14
N LYS A 124 -2.20 10.52 16.09
CA LYS A 124 -2.50 10.17 14.71
C LYS A 124 -1.29 10.45 13.82
N THR A 125 -1.00 9.56 12.86
CA THR A 125 0.01 9.81 11.84
C THR A 125 -0.50 10.80 10.80
N LYS A 126 0.39 11.28 9.93
CA LYS A 126 -0.01 11.85 8.66
C LYS A 126 -0.71 10.79 7.80
N GLU A 127 -1.38 11.22 6.77
CA GLU A 127 -1.95 10.36 5.76
C GLU A 127 -0.87 9.92 4.76
N TYR A 128 -0.95 8.67 4.35
CA TYR A 128 -0.08 8.06 3.34
C TYR A 128 -0.95 7.59 2.18
N GLU A 129 -0.38 7.58 0.99
CA GLU A 129 -1.04 7.16 -0.23
C GLU A 129 -0.72 5.70 -0.55
N VAL A 130 -1.71 4.97 -1.04
CA VAL A 130 -1.58 3.64 -1.65
C VAL A 130 -2.48 3.58 -2.89
N ILE A 131 -2.01 2.91 -3.92
CA ILE A 131 -2.77 2.70 -5.16
C ILE A 131 -3.12 1.22 -5.25
N VAL A 132 -4.40 0.93 -5.45
CA VAL A 132 -4.90 -0.39 -5.84
C VAL A 132 -4.90 -0.44 -7.34
N ASP A 133 -4.19 -1.41 -7.93
CA ASP A 133 -4.09 -1.62 -9.37
C ASP A 133 -4.01 -3.11 -9.66
N THR A 134 -5.08 -3.66 -10.19
CA THR A 134 -5.20 -5.08 -10.56
C THR A 134 -5.12 -5.29 -12.08
N ILE A 135 -4.88 -4.20 -12.84
CA ILE A 135 -4.83 -4.25 -14.29
C ILE A 135 -3.46 -4.75 -14.72
N ALA A 136 -3.43 -5.87 -15.44
CA ALA A 136 -2.19 -6.37 -16.01
C ALA A 136 -1.62 -5.39 -17.05
N PRO A 137 -0.28 -5.19 -17.08
CA PRO A 137 0.35 -4.36 -18.09
C PRO A 137 0.07 -4.88 -19.50
N ASP A 138 -0.27 -3.97 -20.41
CA ASP A 138 -0.35 -4.28 -21.85
C ASP A 138 0.94 -3.87 -22.54
N VAL A 139 1.47 -4.75 -23.41
CA VAL A 139 2.68 -4.47 -24.15
C VAL A 139 2.63 -5.06 -25.55
N THR A 140 2.95 -4.23 -26.53
CA THR A 140 3.10 -4.63 -27.93
C THR A 140 4.48 -4.22 -28.42
N LEU A 141 5.23 -5.17 -28.99
CA LEU A 141 6.46 -4.87 -29.70
C LEU A 141 6.16 -4.51 -31.15
N VAL A 142 6.47 -3.30 -31.53
CA VAL A 142 6.41 -2.88 -32.93
C VAL A 142 7.62 -3.44 -33.65
N GLN A 143 7.38 -4.32 -34.63
CA GLN A 143 8.46 -4.91 -35.41
C GLN A 143 9.22 -3.83 -36.18
N PRO A 144 10.56 -3.79 -36.07
CA PRO A 144 11.36 -2.84 -36.82
C PRO A 144 11.32 -3.16 -38.32
N ALA A 145 11.36 -2.12 -39.13
CA ALA A 145 11.42 -2.25 -40.59
C ALA A 145 12.68 -2.99 -41.04
N ASP A 146 13.80 -2.72 -40.36
CA ASP A 146 15.08 -3.40 -40.58
C ASP A 146 15.24 -4.56 -39.62
N LYS A 147 15.32 -5.77 -40.15
CA LYS A 147 15.51 -7.02 -39.37
C LYS A 147 16.96 -7.47 -39.27
N ILE A 148 17.86 -6.79 -39.97
CA ILE A 148 19.29 -7.10 -40.03
C ILE A 148 20.05 -5.88 -39.55
N PHE A 149 20.93 -6.06 -38.60
CA PHE A 149 21.87 -5.04 -38.16
C PHE A 149 23.29 -5.64 -38.03
N GLY A 150 24.29 -4.80 -38.06
CA GLY A 150 25.70 -5.19 -38.01
C GLY A 150 26.60 -4.03 -38.37
N GLU A 151 27.49 -4.18 -39.31
CA GLU A 151 28.46 -3.18 -39.71
C GLU A 151 27.85 -2.02 -40.52
N GLY A 152 28.47 -0.86 -40.49
CA GLY A 152 28.13 0.33 -41.26
C GLY A 152 26.96 1.11 -40.64
N SER A 153 26.10 1.62 -41.52
CA SER A 153 24.96 2.47 -41.12
C SER A 153 23.88 1.74 -40.28
N LYS A 154 23.93 0.43 -40.20
CA LYS A 154 23.00 -0.43 -39.43
C LYS A 154 23.65 -0.99 -38.17
N SER A 155 24.45 -0.19 -37.50
CA SER A 155 25.15 -0.57 -36.26
C SER A 155 24.27 -0.69 -35.04
N ALA A 156 23.03 -0.19 -35.09
CA ALA A 156 22.07 -0.22 -33.98
C ALA A 156 20.72 -0.80 -34.42
N PHE A 157 20.17 -1.66 -33.56
CA PHE A 157 18.83 -2.18 -33.70
C PHE A 157 17.87 -1.39 -32.82
N LYS A 158 16.90 -0.69 -33.42
CA LYS A 158 15.92 0.11 -32.70
C LYS A 158 14.63 -0.69 -32.55
N ILE A 159 14.22 -0.88 -31.32
CA ILE A 159 12.93 -1.49 -30.96
C ILE A 159 12.04 -0.38 -30.41
N ARG A 160 10.78 -0.41 -30.82
CA ARG A 160 9.72 0.42 -30.24
C ARG A 160 8.73 -0.50 -29.57
N GLN A 161 8.39 -0.18 -28.33
CA GLN A 161 7.27 -0.78 -27.64
C GLN A 161 6.12 0.23 -27.50
N GLU A 162 4.90 -0.27 -27.50
CA GLU A 162 3.68 0.46 -27.21
C GLU A 162 2.92 -0.33 -26.13
N GLY A 163 2.28 0.35 -25.18
CA GLY A 163 1.56 -0.32 -24.11
C GLY A 163 1.18 0.63 -22.99
N SER A 164 0.83 0.07 -21.85
CA SER A 164 0.53 0.81 -20.62
C SER A 164 1.74 1.60 -20.11
N LEU A 165 1.47 2.62 -19.29
CA LEU A 165 2.51 3.43 -18.65
C LEU A 165 2.96 2.73 -17.36
N GLU A 166 4.08 2.03 -17.45
CA GLU A 166 4.67 1.33 -16.32
C GLU A 166 5.96 2.03 -15.86
N ASP A 167 6.28 1.89 -14.58
CA ASP A 167 7.48 2.48 -13.97
C ASP A 167 8.76 1.83 -14.48
N GLU A 168 8.73 0.55 -14.88
CA GLU A 168 9.88 -0.21 -15.33
C GLU A 168 9.52 -1.22 -16.41
N TRP A 169 10.37 -1.32 -17.43
CA TRP A 169 10.31 -2.31 -18.50
C TRP A 169 11.63 -3.02 -18.64
N VAL A 170 11.58 -4.34 -18.72
CA VAL A 170 12.77 -5.16 -18.97
C VAL A 170 12.67 -5.82 -20.34
N GLY A 171 13.60 -5.48 -21.23
CA GLY A 171 13.71 -6.08 -22.56
C GLY A 171 14.84 -7.11 -22.59
N THR A 172 14.53 -8.35 -22.98
CA THR A 172 15.53 -9.43 -23.08
C THR A 172 15.69 -9.91 -24.52
N PHE A 173 16.92 -9.88 -25.01
CA PHE A 173 17.28 -10.47 -26.30
C PHE A 173 17.76 -11.91 -26.10
N LYS A 174 17.20 -12.84 -26.85
CA LYS A 174 17.59 -14.24 -26.85
C LYS A 174 18.05 -14.67 -28.22
N SER A 175 19.05 -15.56 -28.25
CA SER A 175 19.46 -16.30 -29.44
C SER A 175 18.43 -17.37 -29.84
N ALA A 176 18.60 -17.99 -31.01
CA ALA A 176 17.66 -18.98 -31.51
C ALA A 176 17.54 -20.24 -30.63
N ASP A 177 18.58 -20.55 -29.86
CA ASP A 177 18.61 -21.64 -28.87
C ASP A 177 17.98 -21.24 -27.50
N GLY A 178 17.53 -20.00 -27.37
CA GLY A 178 16.93 -19.48 -26.14
C GLY A 178 17.91 -18.86 -25.15
N SER A 179 19.19 -18.85 -25.42
CA SER A 179 20.21 -18.25 -24.55
C SER A 179 20.05 -16.72 -24.52
N VAL A 180 20.15 -16.12 -23.32
CA VAL A 180 20.08 -14.67 -23.16
C VAL A 180 21.36 -14.04 -23.70
N VAL A 181 21.20 -13.14 -24.67
CA VAL A 181 22.31 -12.40 -25.29
C VAL A 181 22.48 -11.04 -24.61
N LYS A 182 21.37 -10.41 -24.26
CA LYS A 182 21.33 -9.09 -23.59
C LYS A 182 20.00 -8.87 -22.89
N THR A 183 20.07 -8.24 -21.75
CA THR A 183 18.91 -7.65 -21.01
C THR A 183 19.14 -6.16 -20.88
#